data_64c9bf8c7c3404816655fe5ff60898fc
#
_entry.id   64c9bf8c7c3404816655fe5ff60898fc
#
_cell.length_a   1.000
_cell.length_b   1.000
_cell.length_c   1.000
_cell.angle_alpha   90.00
_cell.angle_beta   90.00
_cell.angle_gamma   90.00
#
_symmetry.space_group_name_H-M   'P 1'
#
loop_
_entity.id
_entity.type
_entity.pdbx_description
1 polymer ?
#
loop_
_entity_poly.entity_id
_entity_poly.type
_entity_poly.pdbx_seq_one_letter_code
_entity_poly.pdbx_strand_id
1 'polypeptide(L)'
;MTSTARSQELDYLKGVLILLMIAFHLVYFEHLHPYAKQVVYTFHMPAFLLVSGYLVNVAKTWRQFLITMMWIAVPYAIMESAYTIAASMLPVSDHVDNLTPALLLDKVLLNPLGPYWYLHTMVICGLIAKAAHSLPVGNTLRLLAMVIVMVVVSQSPLTLSLPCAMYYLAGHALRTTGQPFTLFFPSTLLAVLPFAVLAFFPTNLDKATPGGAVMVYLSVCSLLAACRLSGNRLRQLFSFLGRRSLLLYVFSPVFTLSAKVLVPFLAFDPTGFLFLVLSLLLAVCGSLGIGYVLDRLHISPWVFGKNTL
;
A
#
# COMPACT_ATOMS: atom_id res chain seq x y z
N MET A 1 1.37 18.87 22.11
CA MET A 1 1.16 17.98 20.94
C MET A 1 0.95 16.58 21.49
N THR A 2 -0.29 16.12 21.55
CA THR A 2 -0.65 14.79 22.07
C THR A 2 -0.05 13.74 21.13
N SER A 3 0.76 12.86 21.69
CA SER A 3 1.15 11.58 21.05
C SER A 3 -0.16 10.96 20.53
N THR A 4 -0.29 10.84 19.20
CA THR A 4 -1.42 10.11 18.63
C THR A 4 -1.33 8.69 19.12
N ALA A 5 -2.19 8.32 20.05
CA ALA A 5 -2.37 6.92 20.43
C ALA A 5 -2.57 6.14 19.13
N ARG A 6 -1.82 5.05 18.97
CA ARG A 6 -1.87 4.19 17.79
C ARG A 6 -3.30 3.66 17.64
N SER A 7 -3.97 4.02 16.54
CA SER A 7 -5.36 3.62 16.32
C SER A 7 -5.42 2.17 15.87
N GLN A 8 -6.07 1.32 16.65
CA GLN A 8 -6.33 -0.08 16.31
C GLN A 8 -7.16 -0.19 15.01
N GLU A 9 -8.05 0.77 14.78
CA GLU A 9 -8.90 0.84 13.60
C GLU A 9 -8.08 1.04 12.32
N LEU A 10 -7.08 1.93 12.35
CA LEU A 10 -6.17 2.14 11.22
C LEU A 10 -5.24 0.93 11.00
N ASP A 11 -4.80 0.27 12.07
CA ASP A 11 -4.03 -0.96 11.93
C ASP A 11 -4.89 -2.09 11.33
N TYR A 12 -6.16 -2.22 11.77
CA TYR A 12 -7.12 -3.16 11.16
C TYR A 12 -7.33 -2.88 9.68
N LEU A 13 -7.59 -1.62 9.32
CA LEU A 13 -7.78 -1.19 7.93
C LEU A 13 -6.56 -1.58 7.07
N LYS A 14 -5.34 -1.27 7.51
CA LYS A 14 -4.12 -1.69 6.82
C LYS A 14 -3.99 -3.21 6.69
N GLY A 15 -4.43 -3.96 7.71
CA GLY A 15 -4.41 -5.43 7.70
C GLY A 15 -5.33 -6.02 6.64
N VAL A 16 -6.54 -5.47 6.49
CA VAL A 16 -7.45 -5.90 5.42
C VAL A 16 -6.89 -5.52 4.04
N LEU A 17 -6.44 -4.28 3.89
CA LEU A 17 -5.93 -3.78 2.62
C LEU A 17 -4.69 -4.55 2.13
N ILE A 18 -3.77 -4.95 3.05
CA ILE A 18 -2.59 -5.73 2.65
C ILE A 18 -2.97 -7.15 2.22
N LEU A 19 -3.96 -7.77 2.86
CA LEU A 19 -4.45 -9.08 2.41
C LEU A 19 -5.14 -9.00 1.05
N LEU A 20 -5.92 -7.95 0.79
CA LEU A 20 -6.50 -7.71 -0.53
C LEU A 20 -5.42 -7.50 -1.60
N MET A 21 -4.35 -6.76 -1.26
CA MET A 21 -3.22 -6.59 -2.16
C MET A 21 -2.58 -7.95 -2.50
N ILE A 22 -2.28 -8.77 -1.51
CA ILE A 22 -1.69 -10.10 -1.74
C ILE A 22 -2.63 -10.98 -2.56
N ALA A 23 -3.92 -11.02 -2.22
CA ALA A 23 -4.94 -11.85 -2.89
C ALA A 23 -5.03 -11.56 -4.38
N PHE A 24 -5.08 -10.28 -4.74
CA PHE A 24 -5.23 -9.84 -6.14
C PHE A 24 -3.88 -9.62 -6.86
N HIS A 25 -2.76 -10.05 -6.27
CA HIS A 25 -1.49 -10.29 -6.95
C HIS A 25 -1.21 -11.80 -7.17
N LEU A 26 -2.16 -12.67 -6.83
CA LEU A 26 -2.15 -14.09 -7.17
C LEU A 26 -2.75 -14.25 -8.58
N VAL A 27 -1.87 -14.31 -9.60
CA VAL A 27 -2.24 -14.26 -11.02
C VAL A 27 -3.33 -15.26 -11.39
N TYR A 28 -3.29 -16.50 -10.87
CA TYR A 28 -4.33 -17.50 -11.15
C TYR A 28 -5.69 -17.06 -10.61
N PHE A 29 -5.76 -16.57 -9.38
CA PHE A 29 -7.02 -16.13 -8.75
C PHE A 29 -7.57 -14.86 -9.43
N GLU A 30 -6.70 -13.89 -9.74
CA GLU A 30 -7.15 -12.66 -10.39
C GLU A 30 -7.72 -12.88 -11.80
N HIS A 31 -7.19 -13.88 -12.55
CA HIS A 31 -7.71 -14.26 -13.86
C HIS A 31 -9.07 -14.92 -13.78
N LEU A 32 -9.34 -15.68 -12.71
CA LEU A 32 -10.68 -16.27 -12.47
C LEU A 32 -11.70 -15.21 -12.05
N HIS A 33 -11.25 -14.11 -11.43
CA HIS A 33 -12.12 -13.07 -10.87
C HIS A 33 -11.77 -11.65 -11.37
N PRO A 34 -11.79 -11.40 -12.70
CA PRO A 34 -11.28 -10.12 -13.27
C PRO A 34 -12.10 -8.92 -12.80
N TYR A 35 -13.41 -9.08 -12.61
CA TYR A 35 -14.26 -8.01 -12.11
C TYR A 35 -13.96 -7.67 -10.65
N ALA A 36 -13.82 -8.66 -9.78
CA ALA A 36 -13.44 -8.45 -8.39
C ALA A 36 -12.06 -7.77 -8.29
N LYS A 37 -11.12 -8.13 -9.19
CA LYS A 37 -9.82 -7.43 -9.32
C LYS A 37 -10.01 -5.95 -9.59
N GLN A 38 -10.82 -5.58 -10.59
CA GLN A 38 -11.07 -4.17 -10.93
C GLN A 38 -11.65 -3.41 -9.74
N VAL A 39 -12.67 -3.98 -9.07
CA VAL A 39 -13.27 -3.38 -7.88
C VAL A 39 -12.23 -3.15 -6.78
N VAL A 40 -11.44 -4.16 -6.46
CA VAL A 40 -10.41 -4.04 -5.40
C VAL A 40 -9.31 -3.05 -5.79
N TYR A 41 -8.87 -3.05 -7.04
CA TYR A 41 -7.83 -2.13 -7.54
C TYR A 41 -8.27 -0.67 -7.54
N THR A 42 -9.57 -0.42 -7.57
CA THR A 42 -10.10 0.94 -7.45
C THR A 42 -9.81 1.55 -6.08
N PHE A 43 -9.85 0.76 -5.00
CA PHE A 43 -9.81 1.35 -3.66
C PHE A 43 -8.62 0.92 -2.77
N HIS A 44 -8.07 -0.30 -2.92
CA HIS A 44 -7.14 -0.82 -1.90
C HIS A 44 -5.85 0.00 -1.78
N MET A 45 -5.17 0.32 -2.90
CA MET A 45 -3.94 1.13 -2.85
C MET A 45 -4.22 2.62 -2.61
N PRO A 46 -5.27 3.25 -3.21
CA PRO A 46 -5.71 4.58 -2.82
C PRO A 46 -6.00 4.72 -1.32
N ALA A 47 -6.72 3.76 -0.72
CA ALA A 47 -6.97 3.76 0.72
C ALA A 47 -5.68 3.63 1.55
N PHE A 48 -4.71 2.83 1.10
CA PHE A 48 -3.38 2.77 1.72
C PHE A 48 -2.66 4.11 1.68
N LEU A 49 -2.66 4.80 0.52
CA LEU A 49 -2.03 6.11 0.37
C LEU A 49 -2.72 7.17 1.23
N LEU A 50 -4.05 7.15 1.29
CA LEU A 50 -4.85 8.01 2.16
C LEU A 50 -4.43 7.83 3.64
N VAL A 51 -4.36 6.59 4.12
CA VAL A 51 -3.92 6.27 5.49
C VAL A 51 -2.47 6.69 5.70
N SER A 52 -1.60 6.49 4.73
CA SER A 52 -0.17 6.86 4.82
C SER A 52 0.02 8.37 4.92
N GLY A 53 -0.70 9.14 4.11
CA GLY A 53 -0.72 10.60 4.19
C GLY A 53 -1.26 11.12 5.52
N TYR A 54 -2.30 10.47 6.08
CA TYR A 54 -2.83 10.81 7.40
C TYR A 54 -1.84 10.48 8.54
N LEU A 55 -1.07 9.41 8.43
CA LEU A 55 -0.14 8.96 9.46
C LEU A 55 1.24 9.62 9.38
N VAL A 56 1.58 10.30 8.27
CA VAL A 56 2.88 10.94 8.13
C VAL A 56 3.11 12.01 9.20
N ASN A 57 4.26 11.93 9.86
CA ASN A 57 4.64 12.90 10.88
C ASN A 57 5.68 13.90 10.35
N VAL A 58 5.19 14.96 9.72
CA VAL A 58 6.01 16.05 9.18
C VAL A 58 6.59 16.98 10.25
N ALA A 59 6.14 16.89 11.51
CA ALA A 59 6.64 17.72 12.63
C ALA A 59 8.03 17.26 13.13
N LYS A 60 8.51 16.07 12.74
CA LYS A 60 9.87 15.60 13.03
C LYS A 60 10.90 16.57 12.46
N THR A 61 12.10 16.64 13.06
CA THR A 61 13.23 17.35 12.42
C THR A 61 13.56 16.73 11.06
N TRP A 62 14.20 17.48 10.17
CA TRP A 62 14.59 16.95 8.85
C TRP A 62 15.42 15.67 8.97
N ARG A 63 16.40 15.61 9.87
CA ARG A 63 17.21 14.41 10.10
C ARG A 63 16.35 13.20 10.50
N GLN A 64 15.46 13.36 11.46
CA GLN A 64 14.56 12.28 11.92
C GLN A 64 13.58 11.85 10.83
N PHE A 65 13.11 12.80 10.01
CA PHE A 65 12.20 12.52 8.91
C PHE A 65 12.91 11.75 7.80
N LEU A 66 14.07 12.18 7.36
CA LEU A 66 14.87 11.48 6.35
C LEU A 66 15.25 10.08 6.79
N ILE A 67 15.63 9.87 8.06
CA ILE A 67 15.85 8.54 8.62
C ILE A 67 14.57 7.69 8.53
N THR A 68 13.39 8.27 8.79
CA THR A 68 12.12 7.54 8.65
C THR A 68 11.85 7.15 7.20
N MET A 69 12.11 8.04 6.24
CA MET A 69 11.96 7.75 4.80
C MET A 69 12.99 6.72 4.32
N MET A 70 14.23 6.80 4.82
CA MET A 70 15.27 5.81 4.51
C MET A 70 14.85 4.39 4.90
N TRP A 71 14.22 4.19 6.06
CA TRP A 71 13.72 2.87 6.50
C TRP A 71 12.48 2.37 5.74
N ILE A 72 12.00 3.15 4.78
CA ILE A 72 11.02 2.73 3.76
C ILE A 72 11.74 2.50 2.43
N ALA A 73 12.66 3.40 2.08
CA ALA A 73 13.39 3.36 0.82
C ALA A 73 14.39 2.19 0.73
N VAL A 74 15.05 1.82 1.85
CA VAL A 74 16.03 0.71 1.86
C VAL A 74 15.39 -0.63 1.51
N PRO A 75 14.35 -1.12 2.21
CA PRO A 75 13.70 -2.37 1.83
C PRO A 75 13.06 -2.29 0.44
N TYR A 76 12.53 -1.13 0.05
CA TYR A 76 12.06 -0.88 -1.30
C TYR A 76 13.18 -1.11 -2.33
N ALA A 77 14.33 -0.42 -2.19
CA ALA A 77 15.42 -0.49 -3.14
C ALA A 77 16.01 -1.91 -3.27
N ILE A 78 16.14 -2.62 -2.14
CA ILE A 78 16.59 -4.02 -2.14
C ILE A 78 15.62 -4.90 -2.94
N MET A 79 14.34 -4.79 -2.67
CA MET A 79 13.35 -5.67 -3.30
C MET A 79 13.02 -5.27 -4.73
N GLU A 80 13.02 -3.98 -5.07
CA GLU A 80 12.91 -3.51 -6.45
C GLU A 80 14.07 -4.00 -7.31
N SER A 81 15.30 -3.94 -6.77
CA SER A 81 16.47 -4.49 -7.44
C SER A 81 16.36 -6.00 -7.64
N ALA A 82 15.97 -6.74 -6.60
CA ALA A 82 15.77 -8.18 -6.68
C ALA A 82 14.66 -8.56 -7.66
N TYR A 83 13.56 -7.81 -7.67
CA TYR A 83 12.45 -8.03 -8.61
C TYR A 83 12.87 -7.75 -10.06
N THR A 84 13.57 -6.67 -10.31
CA THR A 84 14.08 -6.30 -11.64
C THR A 84 15.05 -7.37 -12.18
N ILE A 85 15.95 -7.88 -11.33
CA ILE A 85 16.85 -8.98 -11.68
C ILE A 85 16.05 -10.26 -11.95
N ALA A 86 15.10 -10.61 -11.09
CA ALA A 86 14.24 -11.77 -11.31
C ALA A 86 13.40 -11.65 -12.60
N ALA A 87 12.90 -10.45 -12.92
CA ALA A 87 12.16 -10.17 -14.14
C ALA A 87 13.00 -10.33 -15.42
N SER A 88 14.32 -10.23 -15.34
CA SER A 88 15.20 -10.52 -16.48
C SER A 88 15.48 -12.01 -16.69
N MET A 89 15.16 -12.85 -15.70
CA MET A 89 15.44 -14.29 -15.72
C MET A 89 14.17 -15.16 -15.82
N LEU A 90 13.01 -14.61 -15.45
CA LEU A 90 11.76 -15.35 -15.35
C LEU A 90 10.73 -14.85 -16.38
N PRO A 91 9.85 -15.74 -16.88
CA PRO A 91 8.76 -15.36 -17.77
C PRO A 91 7.63 -14.67 -16.98
N VAL A 92 7.84 -13.40 -16.69
CA VAL A 92 6.84 -12.51 -16.02
C VAL A 92 6.28 -11.50 -17.02
N SER A 93 5.14 -10.90 -16.70
CA SER A 93 4.50 -9.89 -17.56
C SER A 93 5.37 -8.66 -17.80
N ASP A 94 6.16 -8.27 -16.80
CA ASP A 94 7.06 -7.12 -16.86
C ASP A 94 8.50 -7.57 -17.15
N HIS A 95 8.68 -8.44 -18.17
CA HIS A 95 9.98 -8.99 -18.52
C HIS A 95 11.00 -7.91 -18.91
N VAL A 96 12.25 -8.11 -18.52
CA VAL A 96 13.38 -7.22 -18.80
C VAL A 96 14.37 -7.92 -19.73
N ASP A 97 14.40 -7.54 -21.01
CA ASP A 97 15.23 -8.22 -22.02
C ASP A 97 16.73 -8.02 -21.80
N ASN A 98 17.14 -6.81 -21.40
CA ASN A 98 18.54 -6.43 -21.24
C ASN A 98 18.76 -5.76 -19.88
N LEU A 99 19.25 -6.52 -18.91
CA LEU A 99 19.58 -5.99 -17.59
C LEU A 99 20.94 -5.27 -17.64
N THR A 100 20.89 -3.95 -17.44
CA THR A 100 22.09 -3.10 -17.31
C THR A 100 22.08 -2.37 -15.96
N PRO A 101 23.25 -1.94 -15.45
CA PRO A 101 23.28 -1.10 -14.22
C PRO A 101 22.46 0.19 -14.34
N ALA A 102 22.45 0.81 -15.52
CA ALA A 102 21.66 2.01 -15.79
C ALA A 102 20.16 1.73 -15.71
N LEU A 103 19.69 0.62 -16.30
CA LEU A 103 18.28 0.20 -16.20
C LEU A 103 17.90 -0.13 -14.77
N LEU A 104 18.77 -0.82 -14.02
CA LEU A 104 18.51 -1.12 -12.61
C LEU A 104 18.33 0.16 -11.77
N LEU A 105 19.20 1.16 -12.00
CA LEU A 105 19.06 2.47 -11.34
C LEU A 105 17.79 3.18 -11.77
N ASP A 106 17.43 3.13 -13.06
CA ASP A 106 16.15 3.68 -13.54
C ASP A 106 14.95 3.07 -12.80
N LYS A 107 14.90 1.73 -12.67
CA LYS A 107 13.82 1.03 -11.98
C LYS A 107 13.76 1.36 -10.49
N VAL A 108 14.89 1.47 -9.84
CA VAL A 108 14.92 1.80 -8.40
C VAL A 108 14.59 3.27 -8.14
N LEU A 109 15.05 4.20 -8.98
CA LEU A 109 14.97 5.63 -8.69
C LEU A 109 13.81 6.34 -9.38
N LEU A 110 13.47 5.95 -10.61
CA LEU A 110 12.54 6.70 -11.46
C LEU A 110 11.28 5.91 -11.79
N ASN A 111 11.43 4.69 -12.28
CA ASN A 111 10.36 3.91 -12.92
C ASN A 111 10.21 2.52 -12.30
N PRO A 112 9.71 2.41 -11.05
CA PRO A 112 9.62 1.13 -10.35
C PRO A 112 8.82 0.10 -11.14
N LEU A 113 9.34 -1.13 -11.14
CA LEU A 113 8.74 -2.27 -11.80
C LEU A 113 7.85 -3.06 -10.81
N GLY A 114 6.81 -3.69 -11.32
CA GLY A 114 5.97 -4.58 -10.52
C GLY A 114 5.28 -3.91 -9.32
N PRO A 115 5.19 -4.59 -8.18
CA PRO A 115 4.33 -4.16 -7.08
C PRO A 115 4.90 -3.02 -6.21
N TYR A 116 6.19 -2.66 -6.32
CA TYR A 116 6.84 -1.78 -5.33
C TYR A 116 6.63 -0.28 -5.54
N TRP A 117 5.96 0.14 -6.62
CA TRP A 117 5.64 1.54 -6.94
C TRP A 117 4.98 2.32 -5.78
N TYR A 118 4.24 1.64 -4.91
CA TYR A 118 3.58 2.29 -3.78
C TYR A 118 4.58 2.86 -2.76
N LEU A 119 5.64 2.10 -2.41
CA LEU A 119 6.67 2.58 -1.47
C LEU A 119 7.43 3.76 -2.07
N HIS A 120 7.74 3.71 -3.36
CA HIS A 120 8.34 4.81 -4.11
C HIS A 120 7.45 6.06 -4.04
N THR A 121 6.16 5.94 -4.40
CA THR A 121 5.16 7.03 -4.29
C THR A 121 5.09 7.57 -2.86
N MET A 122 5.08 6.70 -1.85
CA MET A 122 4.98 7.09 -0.45
C MET A 122 6.21 7.90 0.01
N VAL A 123 7.43 7.54 -0.44
CA VAL A 123 8.65 8.29 -0.13
C VAL A 123 8.62 9.67 -0.79
N ILE A 124 8.28 9.74 -2.09
CA ILE A 124 8.20 11.02 -2.83
C ILE A 124 7.16 11.94 -2.20
N CYS A 125 5.93 11.46 -1.99
CA CYS A 125 4.86 12.25 -1.39
C CYS A 125 5.22 12.68 0.04
N GLY A 126 5.90 11.83 0.81
CA GLY A 126 6.38 12.14 2.14
C GLY A 126 7.41 13.27 2.14
N LEU A 127 8.38 13.24 1.22
CA LEU A 127 9.37 14.30 1.06
C LEU A 127 8.73 15.63 0.64
N ILE A 128 7.77 15.59 -0.31
CA ILE A 128 7.00 16.77 -0.73
C ILE A 128 6.23 17.36 0.46
N ALA A 129 5.54 16.52 1.25
CA ALA A 129 4.80 16.96 2.42
C ALA A 129 5.72 17.60 3.47
N LYS A 130 6.90 17.03 3.70
CA LYS A 130 7.88 17.57 4.63
C LYS A 130 8.44 18.90 4.14
N ALA A 131 8.76 19.02 2.86
CA ALA A 131 9.24 20.27 2.26
C ALA A 131 8.17 21.37 2.37
N ALA A 132 6.92 21.07 2.00
CA ALA A 132 5.80 22.01 2.13
C ALA A 132 5.56 22.45 3.58
N HIS A 133 5.68 21.51 4.54
CA HIS A 133 5.55 21.83 5.97
C HIS A 133 6.63 22.82 6.47
N SER A 134 7.79 22.83 5.86
CA SER A 134 8.89 23.74 6.21
C SER A 134 8.69 25.17 5.70
N LEU A 135 7.72 25.40 4.83
CA LEU A 135 7.41 26.75 4.33
C LEU A 135 6.80 27.60 5.46
N PRO A 136 7.20 28.87 5.62
CA PRO A 136 6.68 29.79 6.64
C PRO A 136 5.34 30.38 6.22
N VAL A 137 4.37 29.53 5.80
CA VAL A 137 3.05 29.92 5.31
C VAL A 137 1.96 29.10 5.98
N GLY A 138 0.69 29.52 5.81
CA GLY A 138 -0.46 28.80 6.36
C GLY A 138 -0.72 27.44 5.70
N ASN A 139 -1.49 26.58 6.38
CA ASN A 139 -1.74 25.21 5.93
C ASN A 139 -2.34 25.14 4.52
N THR A 140 -3.25 26.05 4.16
CA THR A 140 -3.85 26.10 2.82
C THR A 140 -2.79 26.30 1.73
N LEU A 141 -1.86 27.25 1.92
CA LEU A 141 -0.79 27.48 0.96
C LEU A 141 0.21 26.31 0.90
N ARG A 142 0.46 25.63 2.03
CA ARG A 142 1.26 24.39 2.05
C ARG A 142 0.62 23.29 1.24
N LEU A 143 -0.70 23.08 1.38
CA LEU A 143 -1.43 22.08 0.59
C LEU A 143 -1.44 22.43 -0.89
N LEU A 144 -1.63 23.70 -1.26
CA LEU A 144 -1.54 24.18 -2.65
C LEU A 144 -0.13 23.93 -3.22
N ALA A 145 0.92 24.24 -2.45
CA ALA A 145 2.30 23.98 -2.87
C ALA A 145 2.51 22.47 -3.11
N MET A 146 1.96 21.60 -2.24
CA MET A 146 2.03 20.15 -2.46
C MET A 146 1.33 19.74 -3.76
N VAL A 147 0.12 20.27 -4.06
CA VAL A 147 -0.58 19.99 -5.34
C VAL A 147 0.31 20.39 -6.51
N ILE A 148 0.82 21.61 -6.53
CA ILE A 148 1.65 22.11 -7.64
C ILE A 148 2.88 21.22 -7.83
N VAL A 149 3.61 20.92 -6.76
CA VAL A 149 4.81 20.06 -6.84
C VAL A 149 4.46 18.64 -7.30
N MET A 150 3.36 18.04 -6.80
CA MET A 150 2.92 16.72 -7.24
C MET A 150 2.52 16.69 -8.73
N VAL A 151 1.87 17.74 -9.22
CA VAL A 151 1.56 17.88 -10.65
C VAL A 151 2.84 18.00 -11.47
N VAL A 152 3.79 18.84 -11.06
CA VAL A 152 5.08 18.99 -11.78
C VAL A 152 5.87 17.69 -11.78
N VAL A 153 5.95 17.01 -10.63
CA VAL A 153 6.66 15.73 -10.51
C VAL A 153 5.98 14.64 -11.34
N SER A 154 4.66 14.62 -11.43
CA SER A 154 3.94 13.63 -12.25
C SER A 154 4.16 13.80 -13.77
N GLN A 155 4.66 14.95 -14.21
CA GLN A 155 5.03 15.22 -15.61
C GLN A 155 6.53 15.01 -15.88
N SER A 156 7.32 14.72 -14.86
CA SER A 156 8.75 14.45 -14.96
C SER A 156 9.02 12.97 -15.29
N PRO A 157 10.26 12.57 -15.63
CA PRO A 157 10.64 11.17 -15.80
C PRO A 157 10.39 10.30 -14.55
N LEU A 158 10.20 10.92 -13.39
CA LEU A 158 9.89 10.22 -12.15
C LEU A 158 8.44 9.72 -12.20
N THR A 159 8.23 8.40 -12.23
CA THR A 159 6.89 7.80 -12.30
C THR A 159 6.10 8.04 -11.02
N LEU A 160 5.29 9.09 -11.02
CA LEU A 160 4.36 9.41 -9.95
C LEU A 160 2.93 9.44 -10.50
N SER A 161 2.10 8.46 -10.11
CA SER A 161 0.68 8.50 -10.44
C SER A 161 0.00 9.65 -9.72
N LEU A 162 -0.39 10.70 -10.45
CA LEU A 162 -1.06 11.87 -9.87
C LEU A 162 -2.33 11.50 -9.10
N PRO A 163 -3.26 10.65 -9.62
CA PRO A 163 -4.41 10.21 -8.83
C PRO A 163 -4.02 9.58 -7.49
N CYS A 164 -2.98 8.73 -7.48
CA CYS A 164 -2.48 8.10 -6.27
C CYS A 164 -1.87 9.13 -5.29
N ALA A 165 -1.09 10.08 -5.78
CA ALA A 165 -0.53 11.16 -4.98
C ALA A 165 -1.62 12.04 -4.35
N MET A 166 -2.75 12.27 -5.05
CA MET A 166 -3.89 13.03 -4.52
C MET A 166 -4.56 12.33 -3.32
N TYR A 167 -4.61 11.00 -3.27
CA TYR A 167 -5.10 10.29 -2.08
C TYR A 167 -4.15 10.45 -0.89
N TYR A 168 -2.84 10.43 -1.13
CA TYR A 168 -1.88 10.74 -0.07
C TYR A 168 -2.05 12.19 0.43
N LEU A 169 -2.18 13.14 -0.47
CA LEU A 169 -2.44 14.54 -0.15
C LEU A 169 -3.75 14.70 0.66
N ALA A 170 -4.83 14.04 0.24
CA ALA A 170 -6.10 14.05 0.97
C ALA A 170 -5.93 13.56 2.41
N GLY A 171 -5.23 12.43 2.60
CA GLY A 171 -4.90 11.93 3.94
C GLY A 171 -4.10 12.94 4.77
N HIS A 172 -3.09 13.57 4.16
CA HIS A 172 -2.30 14.60 4.83
C HIS A 172 -3.14 15.85 5.16
N ALA A 173 -4.00 16.30 4.26
CA ALA A 173 -4.91 17.42 4.51
C ALA A 173 -5.84 17.15 5.70
N LEU A 174 -6.43 15.96 5.79
CA LEU A 174 -7.22 15.55 6.95
C LEU A 174 -6.41 15.58 8.25
N ARG A 175 -5.14 15.16 8.20
CA ARG A 175 -4.26 15.23 9.36
C ARG A 175 -4.02 16.65 9.85
N THR A 176 -3.93 17.63 8.94
CA THR A 176 -3.68 19.05 9.31
C THR A 176 -4.86 19.68 10.06
N THR A 177 -6.05 19.10 9.99
CA THR A 177 -7.23 19.56 10.77
C THR A 177 -7.11 19.22 12.25
N GLY A 178 -6.24 18.29 12.64
CA GLY A 178 -6.10 17.80 14.01
C GLY A 178 -7.23 16.86 14.48
N GLN A 179 -8.20 16.59 13.62
CA GLN A 179 -9.36 15.75 13.95
C GLN A 179 -9.04 14.24 13.78
N PRO A 180 -9.74 13.36 14.50
CA PRO A 180 -9.56 11.92 14.33
C PRO A 180 -10.03 11.45 12.96
N PHE A 181 -9.35 10.43 12.41
CA PHE A 181 -9.65 9.87 11.10
C PHE A 181 -11.12 9.42 10.96
N THR A 182 -11.66 8.84 12.01
CA THR A 182 -13.04 8.34 12.08
C THR A 182 -14.11 9.42 12.04
N LEU A 183 -13.76 10.69 12.23
CA LEU A 183 -14.70 11.80 12.01
C LEU A 183 -14.99 11.97 10.51
N PHE A 184 -13.98 11.82 9.68
CA PHE A 184 -14.11 11.96 8.23
C PHE A 184 -14.61 10.68 7.55
N PHE A 185 -14.31 9.52 8.15
CA PHE A 185 -14.73 8.20 7.68
C PHE A 185 -15.57 7.50 8.76
N PRO A 186 -16.87 7.81 8.82
CA PRO A 186 -17.75 7.20 9.82
C PRO A 186 -17.82 5.68 9.58
N SER A 187 -17.71 4.91 10.68
CA SER A 187 -17.83 3.47 10.65
C SER A 187 -19.30 3.07 10.48
N THR A 188 -19.76 2.94 9.25
CA THR A 188 -21.16 2.66 8.94
C THR A 188 -21.32 1.57 7.87
N LEU A 189 -22.18 0.59 8.11
CA LEU A 189 -22.56 -0.41 7.11
C LEU A 189 -23.44 0.16 6.00
N LEU A 190 -24.06 1.33 6.21
CA LEU A 190 -24.83 2.01 5.16
C LEU A 190 -23.96 2.34 3.94
N ALA A 191 -22.64 2.39 4.11
CA ALA A 191 -21.71 2.61 3.01
C ALA A 191 -21.59 1.40 2.06
N VAL A 192 -21.95 0.20 2.51
CA VAL A 192 -21.82 -1.04 1.70
C VAL A 192 -22.78 -1.03 0.51
N LEU A 193 -24.02 -0.60 0.72
CA LEU A 193 -25.01 -0.59 -0.36
C LEU A 193 -24.63 0.37 -1.51
N PRO A 194 -24.37 1.66 -1.27
CA PRO A 194 -23.94 2.55 -2.35
C PRO A 194 -22.60 2.12 -2.96
N PHE A 195 -21.66 1.54 -2.19
CA PHE A 195 -20.45 0.95 -2.75
C PHE A 195 -20.78 -0.17 -3.75
N ALA A 196 -21.66 -1.11 -3.37
CA ALA A 196 -22.08 -2.18 -4.25
C ALA A 196 -22.77 -1.65 -5.51
N VAL A 197 -23.67 -0.67 -5.37
CA VAL A 197 -24.34 -0.03 -6.53
C VAL A 197 -23.34 0.62 -7.47
N LEU A 198 -22.38 1.40 -6.95
CA LEU A 198 -21.35 2.05 -7.78
C LEU A 198 -20.46 1.03 -8.47
N ALA A 199 -20.18 -0.10 -7.82
CA ALA A 199 -19.38 -1.16 -8.40
C ALA A 199 -20.01 -1.78 -9.66
N PHE A 200 -21.33 -1.76 -9.84
CA PHE A 200 -21.96 -2.24 -11.08
C PHE A 200 -21.66 -1.38 -12.31
N PHE A 201 -21.15 -0.18 -12.14
CA PHE A 201 -20.85 0.74 -13.24
C PHE A 201 -19.33 0.76 -13.50
N PRO A 202 -18.85 0.20 -14.62
CA PRO A 202 -17.40 0.14 -14.92
C PRO A 202 -16.70 1.48 -14.94
N THR A 203 -17.41 2.56 -15.25
CA THR A 203 -16.89 3.95 -15.23
C THR A 203 -16.40 4.38 -13.83
N ASN A 204 -16.89 3.75 -12.77
CA ASN A 204 -16.49 4.02 -11.40
C ASN A 204 -15.30 3.15 -10.95
N LEU A 205 -14.91 2.15 -11.76
CA LEU A 205 -13.82 1.22 -11.43
C LEU A 205 -12.43 1.77 -11.81
N ASP A 206 -12.32 3.09 -11.87
CA ASP A 206 -11.03 3.80 -11.99
C ASP A 206 -10.88 4.82 -10.85
N LYS A 207 -9.82 4.65 -10.08
CA LYS A 207 -9.46 5.54 -8.96
C LYS A 207 -9.23 6.99 -9.35
N ALA A 208 -9.03 7.28 -10.63
CA ALA A 208 -8.86 8.64 -11.14
C ALA A 208 -10.21 9.37 -11.35
N THR A 209 -11.33 8.66 -11.34
CA THR A 209 -12.66 9.23 -11.55
C THR A 209 -13.31 9.70 -10.24
N PRO A 210 -14.27 10.63 -10.29
CA PRO A 210 -15.06 11.00 -9.11
C PRO A 210 -15.79 9.80 -8.48
N GLY A 211 -16.35 8.90 -9.33
CA GLY A 211 -16.99 7.67 -8.85
C GLY A 211 -16.03 6.75 -8.12
N GLY A 212 -14.81 6.57 -8.66
CA GLY A 212 -13.76 5.83 -7.99
C GLY A 212 -13.34 6.45 -6.66
N ALA A 213 -13.26 7.78 -6.57
CA ALA A 213 -12.98 8.47 -5.31
C ALA A 213 -14.08 8.23 -4.26
N VAL A 214 -15.35 8.26 -4.67
CA VAL A 214 -16.47 7.90 -3.79
C VAL A 214 -16.38 6.43 -3.36
N MET A 215 -16.01 5.50 -4.26
CA MET A 215 -15.79 4.10 -3.90
C MET A 215 -14.66 3.93 -2.87
N VAL A 216 -13.56 4.66 -2.99
CA VAL A 216 -12.49 4.67 -1.96
C VAL A 216 -13.05 5.12 -0.61
N TYR A 217 -13.81 6.22 -0.58
CA TYR A 217 -14.42 6.72 0.64
C TYR A 217 -15.36 5.69 1.29
N LEU A 218 -16.28 5.13 0.50
CA LEU A 218 -17.26 4.15 0.98
C LEU A 218 -16.60 2.84 1.43
N SER A 219 -15.54 2.40 0.74
CA SER A 219 -14.78 1.20 1.15
C SER A 219 -14.12 1.40 2.52
N VAL A 220 -13.50 2.56 2.76
CA VAL A 220 -12.90 2.88 4.07
C VAL A 220 -13.95 2.91 5.17
N CYS A 221 -15.10 3.56 4.95
CA CYS A 221 -16.22 3.57 5.91
C CYS A 221 -16.72 2.16 6.22
N SER A 222 -16.90 1.32 5.19
CA SER A 222 -17.35 -0.07 5.32
C SER A 222 -16.35 -0.94 6.07
N LEU A 223 -15.06 -0.80 5.79
CA LEU A 223 -13.99 -1.55 6.48
C LEU A 223 -13.84 -1.12 7.94
N LEU A 224 -14.03 0.15 8.26
CA LEU A 224 -14.08 0.62 9.65
C LEU A 224 -15.32 0.09 10.38
N ALA A 225 -16.47 -0.03 9.70
CA ALA A 225 -17.65 -0.68 10.26
C ALA A 225 -17.40 -2.17 10.53
N ALA A 226 -16.76 -2.87 9.56
CA ALA A 226 -16.33 -4.26 9.74
C ALA A 226 -15.39 -4.42 10.94
N CYS A 227 -14.46 -3.49 11.16
CA CYS A 227 -13.61 -3.47 12.35
C CYS A 227 -14.42 -3.43 13.65
N ARG A 228 -15.45 -2.58 13.73
CA ARG A 228 -16.29 -2.45 14.92
C ARG A 228 -17.13 -3.70 15.17
N LEU A 229 -17.62 -4.34 14.13
CA LEU A 229 -18.44 -5.55 14.22
C LEU A 229 -17.61 -6.81 14.44
N SER A 230 -16.32 -6.78 14.10
CA SER A 230 -15.42 -7.92 14.28
C SER A 230 -15.25 -8.27 15.75
N GLY A 231 -15.31 -9.56 16.07
CA GLY A 231 -14.94 -10.07 17.39
C GLY A 231 -13.47 -9.76 17.72
N ASN A 232 -13.13 -9.74 19.02
CA ASN A 232 -11.81 -9.34 19.50
C ASN A 232 -10.64 -10.12 18.82
N ARG A 233 -10.79 -11.42 18.60
CA ARG A 233 -9.74 -12.26 17.97
C ARG A 233 -9.46 -11.80 16.53
N LEU A 234 -10.51 -11.61 15.76
CA LEU A 234 -10.39 -11.19 14.34
C LEU A 234 -9.82 -9.76 14.25
N ARG A 235 -10.30 -8.85 15.10
CA ARG A 235 -9.77 -7.49 15.17
C ARG A 235 -8.28 -7.46 15.54
N GLN A 236 -7.86 -8.27 16.49
CA GLN A 236 -6.46 -8.40 16.87
C GLN A 236 -5.61 -8.97 15.73
N LEU A 237 -6.11 -10.00 15.01
CA LEU A 237 -5.42 -10.59 13.87
C LEU A 237 -5.18 -9.56 12.75
N PHE A 238 -6.22 -8.89 12.29
CA PHE A 238 -6.05 -7.87 11.23
C PHE A 238 -5.19 -6.69 11.70
N SER A 239 -5.34 -6.26 12.95
CA SER A 239 -4.47 -5.21 13.50
C SER A 239 -3.01 -5.66 13.61
N PHE A 240 -2.75 -6.92 13.91
CA PHE A 240 -1.41 -7.50 13.91
C PHE A 240 -0.80 -7.49 12.51
N LEU A 241 -1.54 -7.93 11.49
CA LEU A 241 -1.10 -7.90 10.09
C LEU A 241 -0.88 -6.45 9.61
N GLY A 242 -1.77 -5.54 9.99
CA GLY A 242 -1.64 -4.13 9.63
C GLY A 242 -0.42 -3.44 10.25
N ARG A 243 -0.03 -3.83 11.46
CA ARG A 243 1.22 -3.37 12.07
C ARG A 243 2.46 -3.83 11.31
N ARG A 244 2.36 -4.97 10.64
CA ARG A 244 3.42 -5.60 9.84
C ARG A 244 3.23 -5.42 8.33
N SER A 245 2.34 -4.49 7.93
CA SER A 245 1.98 -4.30 6.52
C SER A 245 3.18 -3.98 5.63
N LEU A 246 4.19 -3.26 6.12
CA LEU A 246 5.43 -3.01 5.37
C LEU A 246 6.20 -4.33 5.11
N LEU A 247 6.35 -5.18 6.13
CA LEU A 247 7.00 -6.47 6.00
C LEU A 247 6.27 -7.37 5.01
N LEU A 248 4.94 -7.47 5.16
CA LEU A 248 4.09 -8.25 4.26
C LEU A 248 4.15 -7.71 2.84
N TYR A 249 4.11 -6.39 2.66
CA TYR A 249 4.20 -5.75 1.35
C TYR A 249 5.52 -6.07 0.64
N VAL A 250 6.62 -5.99 1.37
CA VAL A 250 7.97 -6.16 0.84
C VAL A 250 8.22 -7.62 0.42
N PHE A 251 7.80 -8.60 1.20
CA PHE A 251 8.17 -10.01 0.97
C PHE A 251 7.08 -10.86 0.33
N SER A 252 5.80 -10.46 0.39
CA SER A 252 4.74 -11.26 -0.23
C SER A 252 4.89 -11.49 -1.74
N PRO A 253 5.48 -10.60 -2.56
CA PRO A 253 5.67 -10.86 -3.99
C PRO A 253 6.51 -12.11 -4.29
N VAL A 254 7.47 -12.45 -3.42
CA VAL A 254 8.26 -13.69 -3.54
C VAL A 254 7.35 -14.90 -3.45
N PHE A 255 6.42 -14.89 -2.50
CA PHE A 255 5.51 -16.01 -2.25
C PHE A 255 4.33 -16.04 -3.24
N THR A 256 3.83 -14.90 -3.70
CA THR A 256 2.80 -14.89 -4.74
C THR A 256 3.34 -15.41 -6.08
N LEU A 257 4.60 -15.15 -6.39
CA LEU A 257 5.27 -15.73 -7.55
C LEU A 257 5.46 -17.25 -7.37
N SER A 258 5.93 -17.69 -6.20
CA SER A 258 6.15 -19.11 -5.89
C SER A 258 4.84 -19.90 -5.83
N ALA A 259 3.73 -19.27 -5.47
CA ALA A 259 2.42 -19.90 -5.41
C ALA A 259 1.94 -20.44 -6.77
N LYS A 260 2.49 -19.96 -7.90
CA LYS A 260 2.19 -20.52 -9.23
C LYS A 260 2.43 -22.01 -9.32
N VAL A 261 3.37 -22.56 -8.54
CA VAL A 261 3.66 -24.00 -8.46
C VAL A 261 2.47 -24.80 -7.91
N LEU A 262 1.58 -24.17 -7.13
CA LEU A 262 0.41 -24.82 -6.57
C LEU A 262 -0.74 -24.96 -7.58
N VAL A 263 -0.73 -24.19 -8.68
CA VAL A 263 -1.83 -24.16 -9.65
C VAL A 263 -2.19 -25.55 -10.21
N PRO A 264 -1.24 -26.39 -10.70
CA PRO A 264 -1.58 -27.69 -11.24
C PRO A 264 -2.25 -28.62 -10.21
N PHE A 265 -1.95 -28.47 -8.93
CA PHE A 265 -2.48 -29.29 -7.85
C PHE A 265 -3.85 -28.82 -7.36
N LEU A 266 -4.21 -27.57 -7.62
CA LEU A 266 -5.44 -26.93 -7.10
C LEU A 266 -6.42 -26.51 -8.19
N ALA A 267 -6.10 -26.78 -9.46
CA ALA A 267 -6.95 -26.45 -10.60
C ALA A 267 -8.26 -27.23 -10.64
N PHE A 268 -8.44 -28.24 -9.78
CA PHE A 268 -9.71 -28.95 -9.62
C PHE A 268 -10.80 -28.10 -8.96
N ASP A 269 -10.41 -27.03 -8.24
CA ASP A 269 -11.35 -26.02 -7.73
C ASP A 269 -11.56 -24.93 -8.80
N PRO A 270 -12.70 -24.93 -9.52
CA PRO A 270 -12.95 -23.96 -10.58
C PRO A 270 -13.15 -22.55 -10.04
N THR A 271 -13.39 -22.39 -8.72
CA THR A 271 -13.55 -21.09 -8.09
C THR A 271 -12.20 -20.45 -7.70
N GLY A 272 -11.14 -21.24 -7.57
CA GLY A 272 -9.82 -20.81 -7.15
C GLY A 272 -9.74 -20.36 -5.67
N PHE A 273 -10.81 -20.53 -4.88
CA PHE A 273 -10.78 -20.12 -3.47
C PHE A 273 -9.83 -20.96 -2.61
N LEU A 274 -9.71 -22.25 -2.89
CA LEU A 274 -8.73 -23.09 -2.18
C LEU A 274 -7.30 -22.62 -2.48
N PHE A 275 -7.01 -22.33 -3.76
CA PHE A 275 -5.74 -21.74 -4.16
C PHE A 275 -5.50 -20.40 -3.45
N LEU A 276 -6.50 -19.51 -3.40
CA LEU A 276 -6.42 -18.23 -2.70
C LEU A 276 -6.03 -18.41 -1.24
N VAL A 277 -6.76 -19.27 -0.50
CA VAL A 277 -6.53 -19.47 0.94
C VAL A 277 -5.12 -20.01 1.21
N LEU A 278 -4.71 -21.05 0.50
CA LEU A 278 -3.39 -21.66 0.70
C LEU A 278 -2.26 -20.70 0.30
N SER A 279 -2.41 -19.97 -0.80
CA SER A 279 -1.42 -18.99 -1.25
C SER A 279 -1.34 -17.78 -0.33
N LEU A 280 -2.46 -17.30 0.22
CA LEU A 280 -2.47 -16.25 1.24
C LEU A 280 -1.75 -16.70 2.52
N LEU A 281 -2.03 -17.92 2.99
CA LEU A 281 -1.34 -18.48 4.14
C LEU A 281 0.17 -18.60 3.89
N LEU A 282 0.56 -19.11 2.72
CA LEU A 282 1.96 -19.18 2.30
C LEU A 282 2.61 -17.80 2.30
N ALA A 283 1.97 -16.80 1.70
CA ALA A 283 2.53 -15.45 1.59
C ALA A 283 2.63 -14.76 2.95
N VAL A 284 1.60 -14.87 3.79
CA VAL A 284 1.62 -14.25 5.12
C VAL A 284 2.61 -14.95 6.04
N CYS A 285 2.53 -16.28 6.17
CA CYS A 285 3.43 -17.03 7.05
C CYS A 285 4.89 -16.97 6.57
N GLY A 286 5.11 -17.04 5.24
CA GLY A 286 6.44 -16.92 4.66
C GLY A 286 7.05 -15.55 4.90
N SER A 287 6.29 -14.47 4.67
CA SER A 287 6.77 -13.10 4.93
C SER A 287 7.08 -12.87 6.42
N LEU A 288 6.22 -13.36 7.33
CA LEU A 288 6.47 -13.30 8.76
C LEU A 288 7.67 -14.17 9.17
N GLY A 289 7.83 -15.33 8.53
CA GLY A 289 8.99 -16.21 8.71
C GLY A 289 10.31 -15.53 8.32
N ILE A 290 10.32 -14.83 7.16
CA ILE A 290 11.50 -14.00 6.76
C ILE A 290 11.76 -12.95 7.83
N GLY A 291 10.73 -12.22 8.28
CA GLY A 291 10.89 -11.22 9.34
C GLY A 291 11.50 -11.81 10.61
N TYR A 292 11.02 -12.98 11.05
CA TYR A 292 11.58 -13.68 12.20
C TYR A 292 13.07 -14.05 12.01
N VAL A 293 13.44 -14.53 10.81
CA VAL A 293 14.85 -14.87 10.49
C VAL A 293 15.71 -13.60 10.50
N LEU A 294 15.24 -12.50 9.90
CA LEU A 294 15.95 -11.22 9.91
C LEU A 294 16.18 -10.70 11.34
N ASP A 295 15.18 -10.84 12.21
CA ASP A 295 15.28 -10.47 13.63
C ASP A 295 16.34 -11.34 14.34
N ARG A 296 16.32 -12.66 14.11
CA ARG A 296 17.29 -13.60 14.71
C ARG A 296 18.73 -13.37 14.24
N LEU A 297 18.91 -12.96 12.98
CA LEU A 297 20.21 -12.66 12.40
C LEU A 297 20.66 -11.21 12.69
N HIS A 298 19.88 -10.42 13.42
CA HIS A 298 20.13 -9.01 13.70
C HIS A 298 20.29 -8.14 12.43
N ILE A 299 19.61 -8.52 11.33
CA ILE A 299 19.60 -7.80 10.05
C ILE A 299 18.49 -6.74 10.04
N SER A 300 17.40 -6.93 10.80
CA SER A 300 16.25 -6.03 10.86
C SER A 300 16.61 -4.56 11.10
N PRO A 301 17.58 -4.21 11.99
CA PRO A 301 18.00 -2.82 12.19
C PRO A 301 18.59 -2.18 10.93
N TRP A 302 19.25 -2.96 10.09
CA TRP A 302 19.93 -2.47 8.87
C TRP A 302 18.97 -2.30 7.69
N VAL A 303 17.90 -3.08 7.64
CA VAL A 303 16.93 -3.04 6.53
C VAL A 303 15.72 -2.19 6.89
N PHE A 304 15.19 -2.31 8.10
CA PHE A 304 13.93 -1.66 8.53
C PHE A 304 14.12 -0.62 9.65
N GLY A 305 15.33 -0.44 10.16
CA GLY A 305 15.62 0.49 11.25
C GLY A 305 14.97 0.12 12.59
N LYS A 306 14.63 -1.15 12.79
CA LYS A 306 13.97 -1.67 13.99
C LYS A 306 14.66 -2.93 14.46
N ASN A 307 14.76 -3.11 15.79
CA ASN A 307 15.34 -4.31 16.37
C ASN A 307 14.43 -5.54 16.22
N THR A 308 13.11 -5.33 16.08
CA THR A 308 12.09 -6.37 15.88
C THR A 308 11.01 -5.90 14.91
N LEU A 309 10.55 -6.78 14.01
CA LEU A 309 9.57 -6.54 12.95
C LEU A 309 8.14 -6.94 13.31
#